data_379b752234fc7ec05e483f88f41fb275
#
_entry.id   379b752234fc7ec05e483f88f41fb275
#
_cell.length_a   1.000
_cell.length_b   1.000
_cell.length_c   1.000
_cell.angle_alpha   90.00
_cell.angle_beta   90.00
_cell.angle_gamma   90.00
#
_symmetry.space_group_name_H-M   'P 1'
#
loop_
_entity.id
_entity.type
_entity.pdbx_description
1 polymer ?
#
loop_
_entity_poly.entity_id
_entity_poly.type
_entity_poly.pdbx_seq_one_letter_code
_entity_poly.pdbx_strand_id
1 'polypeptide(L)'
;MRLKGYIFSRPFLGERVPQHIQNTVIREYCKKNNVTFLMSATEYAFEGSLYILSELINNLENYEGIIFYSLFQLPIKKQDRHQVYRSIIKNKKQLHFVVENLSARNKNDFINIEKIFLLKSQSLKIQNTLFKLGKLKNYITINHKKTSRNYLERMNNHKVRCMVVAKKYRFDYW
;
A
#
# COMPACT_ATOMS: atom_id res chain seq x y z
N MET A 1 -8.62 19.47 -14.21
CA MET A 1 -9.06 18.15 -13.69
C MET A 1 -9.30 18.27 -12.19
N ARG A 2 -10.47 17.83 -11.67
CA ARG A 2 -10.85 17.88 -10.25
C ARG A 2 -10.83 16.48 -9.67
N LEU A 3 -10.03 16.25 -8.61
CA LEU A 3 -9.94 14.94 -7.95
C LEU A 3 -10.49 15.03 -6.52
N LYS A 4 -11.32 14.06 -6.15
CA LYS A 4 -11.84 13.89 -4.79
C LYS A 4 -10.89 13.01 -3.99
N GLY A 5 -10.40 13.52 -2.84
CA GLY A 5 -9.52 12.74 -1.97
C GLY A 5 -10.27 11.63 -1.23
N TYR A 6 -9.58 10.50 -1.01
CA TYR A 6 -10.03 9.44 -0.13
C TYR A 6 -8.90 9.06 0.83
N ILE A 7 -9.18 9.11 2.12
CA ILE A 7 -8.23 8.81 3.18
C ILE A 7 -8.89 7.98 4.28
N PHE A 8 -8.08 7.33 5.11
CA PHE A 8 -8.56 6.67 6.34
C PHE A 8 -7.47 6.58 7.41
N SER A 9 -7.87 6.33 8.67
CA SER A 9 -6.97 6.26 9.83
C SER A 9 -6.55 4.85 10.22
N ARG A 10 -7.13 3.81 9.61
CA ARG A 10 -6.77 2.41 9.89
C ARG A 10 -5.41 2.05 9.29
N PRO A 11 -4.70 1.06 9.85
CA PRO A 11 -3.44 0.61 9.29
C PRO A 11 -3.62 0.01 7.89
N PHE A 12 -2.61 0.19 7.05
CA PHE A 12 -2.44 -0.52 5.78
C PHE A 12 -0.96 -0.84 5.60
N LEU A 13 -0.64 -1.99 5.04
CA LEU A 13 0.73 -2.52 4.92
C LEU A 13 1.49 -2.65 6.26
N GLY A 14 0.79 -2.74 7.39
CA GLY A 14 1.39 -2.81 8.71
C GLY A 14 1.77 -1.45 9.32
N GLU A 15 1.50 -0.36 8.62
CA GLU A 15 1.78 1.00 9.09
C GLU A 15 0.50 1.83 9.20
N ARG A 16 0.52 2.82 10.09
CA ARG A 16 -0.56 3.77 10.26
C ARG A 16 -0.08 5.17 9.92
N VAL A 17 -0.56 5.71 8.82
CA VAL A 17 -0.24 7.07 8.40
C VAL A 17 -1.32 8.03 8.90
N PRO A 18 -0.97 9.08 9.68
CA PRO A 18 -1.93 10.07 10.14
C PRO A 18 -2.66 10.76 8.97
N GLN A 19 -3.95 11.04 9.14
CA GLN A 19 -4.79 11.62 8.07
C GLN A 19 -4.28 12.97 7.57
N HIS A 20 -3.72 13.81 8.44
CA HIS A 20 -3.17 15.10 8.04
C HIS A 20 -1.95 14.94 7.13
N ILE A 21 -1.11 13.91 7.35
CA ILE A 21 0.01 13.58 6.47
C ILE A 21 -0.50 13.12 5.11
N GLN A 22 -1.49 12.20 5.09
CA GLN A 22 -2.11 11.75 3.84
C GLN A 22 -2.65 12.95 3.04
N ASN A 23 -3.38 13.86 3.69
CA ASN A 23 -3.92 15.06 3.04
C ASN A 23 -2.83 16.01 2.53
N THR A 24 -1.75 16.20 3.29
CA THR A 24 -0.63 17.06 2.88
C THR A 24 0.02 16.52 1.62
N VAL A 25 0.35 15.23 1.60
CA VAL A 25 0.98 14.58 0.45
C VAL A 25 0.08 14.59 -0.78
N ILE A 26 -1.22 14.30 -0.62
CA ILE A 26 -2.19 14.38 -1.73
C ILE A 26 -2.27 15.80 -2.28
N ARG A 27 -2.32 16.81 -1.41
CA ARG A 27 -2.41 18.21 -1.80
C ARG A 27 -1.18 18.68 -2.58
N GLU A 28 0.02 18.32 -2.13
CA GLU A 28 1.26 18.63 -2.82
C GLU A 28 1.35 17.93 -4.20
N TYR A 29 0.92 16.68 -4.28
CA TYR A 29 0.80 15.99 -5.57
C TYR A 29 -0.14 16.73 -6.53
N CYS A 30 -1.32 17.14 -6.07
CA CYS A 30 -2.28 17.87 -6.90
C CYS A 30 -1.71 19.20 -7.36
N LYS A 31 -1.04 19.94 -6.47
CA LYS A 31 -0.37 21.21 -6.80
C LYS A 31 0.69 21.02 -7.87
N LYS A 32 1.58 20.03 -7.69
CA LYS A 32 2.66 19.71 -8.65
C LYS A 32 2.13 19.34 -10.04
N ASN A 33 0.98 18.67 -10.11
CA ASN A 33 0.40 18.19 -11.36
C ASN A 33 -0.70 19.11 -11.94
N ASN A 34 -0.86 20.33 -11.40
CA ASN A 34 -1.91 21.28 -11.81
C ASN A 34 -3.32 20.66 -11.78
N VAL A 35 -3.62 19.92 -10.71
CA VAL A 35 -4.91 19.28 -10.47
C VAL A 35 -5.63 20.00 -9.34
N THR A 36 -6.91 20.28 -9.52
CA THR A 36 -7.75 20.82 -8.45
C THR A 36 -8.09 19.74 -7.45
N PHE A 37 -7.58 19.89 -6.24
CA PHE A 37 -7.89 18.99 -5.14
C PHE A 37 -9.22 19.37 -4.49
N LEU A 38 -10.17 18.44 -4.50
CA LEU A 38 -11.37 18.54 -3.71
C LEU A 38 -11.10 17.91 -2.33
N MET A 39 -11.66 18.49 -1.27
CA MET A 39 -11.45 18.03 0.09
C MET A 39 -11.62 16.51 0.20
N SER A 40 -10.73 15.85 0.97
CA SER A 40 -10.81 14.40 1.16
C SER A 40 -12.06 13.98 1.94
N ALA A 41 -12.65 12.89 1.49
CA ALA A 41 -13.60 12.13 2.28
C ALA A 41 -12.84 11.10 3.13
N THR A 42 -13.23 10.97 4.40
CA THR A 42 -12.55 10.11 5.36
C THR A 42 -13.38 8.86 5.62
N GLU A 43 -12.81 7.70 5.36
CA GLU A 43 -13.44 6.41 5.64
C GLU A 43 -13.50 6.14 7.14
N TYR A 44 -14.51 5.39 7.58
CA TYR A 44 -14.64 4.97 8.96
C TYR A 44 -13.46 4.12 9.43
N ALA A 45 -13.12 4.24 10.72
CA ALA A 45 -11.94 3.62 11.29
C ALA A 45 -12.07 2.09 11.48
N PHE A 46 -13.27 1.53 11.50
CA PHE A 46 -13.48 0.10 11.70
C PHE A 46 -12.99 -0.72 10.49
N GLU A 47 -12.53 -1.92 10.77
CA GLU A 47 -11.90 -2.79 9.79
C GLU A 47 -12.90 -3.18 8.68
N GLY A 48 -12.44 -3.13 7.43
CA GLY A 48 -13.23 -3.52 6.27
C GLY A 48 -14.27 -2.51 5.80
N SER A 49 -14.43 -1.36 6.47
CA SER A 49 -15.36 -0.33 6.01
C SER A 49 -15.01 0.16 4.61
N LEU A 50 -16.03 0.26 3.75
CA LEU A 50 -15.96 0.80 2.39
C LEU A 50 -17.14 1.75 2.14
N TYR A 51 -17.77 2.25 3.21
CA TYR A 51 -18.97 3.05 3.09
C TYR A 51 -18.70 4.34 2.32
N ILE A 52 -17.71 5.11 2.75
CA ILE A 52 -17.34 6.38 2.11
C ILE A 52 -16.81 6.15 0.69
N LEU A 53 -16.01 5.09 0.49
CA LEU A 53 -15.57 4.74 -0.87
C LEU A 53 -16.75 4.43 -1.79
N SER A 54 -17.75 3.72 -1.30
CA SER A 54 -18.97 3.42 -2.06
C SER A 54 -19.74 4.69 -2.40
N GLU A 55 -19.89 5.62 -1.45
CA GLU A 55 -20.50 6.92 -1.72
C GLU A 55 -19.74 7.72 -2.78
N LEU A 56 -18.41 7.73 -2.71
CA LEU A 56 -17.59 8.40 -3.74
C LEU A 56 -17.82 7.76 -5.12
N ILE A 57 -17.90 6.44 -5.19
CA ILE A 57 -18.16 5.72 -6.44
C ILE A 57 -19.55 6.05 -6.99
N ASN A 58 -20.55 6.18 -6.13
CA ASN A 58 -21.92 6.52 -6.54
C ASN A 58 -22.05 7.97 -7.04
N ASN A 59 -21.17 8.87 -6.55
CA ASN A 59 -21.17 10.29 -6.88
C ASN A 59 -20.07 10.69 -7.87
N LEU A 60 -19.59 9.76 -8.71
CA LEU A 60 -18.49 9.99 -9.67
C LEU A 60 -18.77 11.07 -10.71
N GLU A 61 -20.01 11.47 -10.91
CA GLU A 61 -20.41 12.54 -11.82
C GLU A 61 -19.84 13.92 -11.40
N ASN A 62 -19.64 14.14 -10.09
CA ASN A 62 -19.23 15.42 -9.52
C ASN A 62 -17.75 15.73 -9.64
N TYR A 63 -16.90 14.80 -10.07
CA TYR A 63 -15.46 14.95 -10.22
C TYR A 63 -14.88 14.03 -11.30
N GLU A 64 -13.65 14.33 -11.74
CA GLU A 64 -13.00 13.58 -12.81
C GLU A 64 -12.29 12.31 -12.33
N GLY A 65 -12.12 12.15 -11.01
CA GLY A 65 -11.51 10.95 -10.43
C GLY A 65 -11.38 11.00 -8.92
N ILE A 66 -10.86 9.90 -8.35
CA ILE A 66 -10.57 9.78 -6.93
C ILE A 66 -9.06 9.67 -6.76
N ILE A 67 -8.52 10.39 -5.78
CA ILE A 67 -7.11 10.35 -5.42
C ILE A 67 -6.92 9.74 -4.03
N PHE A 68 -6.06 8.74 -3.96
CA PHE A 68 -5.66 8.02 -2.77
C PHE A 68 -4.24 8.40 -2.38
N TYR A 69 -3.93 8.36 -1.09
CA TYR A 69 -2.56 8.45 -0.62
C TYR A 69 -1.71 7.29 -1.17
N SER A 70 -2.23 6.04 -1.08
CA SER A 70 -1.56 4.84 -1.57
C SER A 70 -2.56 3.90 -2.24
N LEU A 71 -2.10 3.12 -3.22
CA LEU A 71 -2.91 2.08 -3.89
C LEU A 71 -3.40 0.99 -2.92
N PHE A 72 -2.70 0.80 -1.80
CA PHE A 72 -3.07 -0.17 -0.78
C PHE A 72 -4.22 0.31 0.13
N GLN A 73 -4.74 1.51 -0.11
CA GLN A 73 -6.01 1.95 0.45
C GLN A 73 -7.23 1.42 -0.33
N LEU A 74 -7.04 0.81 -1.49
CA LEU A 74 -8.09 0.07 -2.19
C LEU A 74 -8.56 -1.13 -1.36
N PRO A 75 -9.78 -1.62 -1.60
CA PRO A 75 -10.33 -2.77 -0.87
C PRO A 75 -9.39 -3.98 -0.89
N ILE A 76 -9.27 -4.67 0.27
CA ILE A 76 -8.42 -5.85 0.40
C ILE A 76 -8.93 -7.00 -0.47
N LYS A 77 -10.26 -7.18 -0.55
CA LYS A 77 -10.87 -8.22 -1.36
C LYS A 77 -10.82 -7.86 -2.83
N LYS A 78 -10.32 -8.77 -3.66
CA LYS A 78 -10.22 -8.59 -5.11
C LYS A 78 -11.58 -8.28 -5.77
N GLN A 79 -12.65 -8.91 -5.30
CA GLN A 79 -13.99 -8.70 -5.83
C GLN A 79 -14.43 -7.23 -5.68
N ASP A 80 -14.22 -6.65 -4.49
CA ASP A 80 -14.60 -5.26 -4.20
C ASP A 80 -13.75 -4.29 -5.03
N ARG A 81 -12.43 -4.56 -5.19
CA ARG A 81 -11.59 -3.76 -6.10
C ARG A 81 -12.09 -3.79 -7.54
N HIS A 82 -12.50 -4.96 -8.02
CA HIS A 82 -13.04 -5.09 -9.38
C HIS A 82 -14.37 -4.34 -9.56
N GLN A 83 -15.18 -4.18 -8.50
CA GLN A 83 -16.37 -3.33 -8.55
C GLN A 83 -15.98 -1.86 -8.72
N VAL A 84 -14.99 -1.39 -7.93
CA VAL A 84 -14.44 -0.03 -8.08
C VAL A 84 -13.93 0.18 -9.51
N TYR A 85 -13.11 -0.72 -10.04
CA TYR A 85 -12.54 -0.59 -11.40
C TYR A 85 -13.62 -0.52 -12.48
N ARG A 86 -14.65 -1.38 -12.38
CA ARG A 86 -15.78 -1.36 -13.33
C ARG A 86 -16.51 -0.02 -13.32
N SER A 87 -16.74 0.54 -12.13
CA SER A 87 -17.41 1.84 -11.98
C SER A 87 -16.57 2.97 -12.57
N ILE A 88 -15.26 2.96 -12.34
CA ILE A 88 -14.33 3.95 -12.90
C ILE A 88 -14.30 3.88 -14.43
N ILE A 89 -14.18 2.69 -15.01
CA ILE A 89 -14.18 2.50 -16.47
C ILE A 89 -15.52 2.93 -17.08
N LYS A 90 -16.64 2.48 -16.49
CA LYS A 90 -18.00 2.78 -16.97
C LYS A 90 -18.24 4.29 -17.04
N ASN A 91 -17.79 5.03 -16.02
CA ASN A 91 -17.98 6.47 -15.92
C ASN A 91 -16.86 7.28 -16.60
N LYS A 92 -15.88 6.62 -17.27
CA LYS A 92 -14.72 7.26 -17.90
C LYS A 92 -13.92 8.16 -16.96
N LYS A 93 -13.82 7.75 -15.68
CA LYS A 93 -13.09 8.46 -14.62
C LYS A 93 -11.71 7.83 -14.41
N GLN A 94 -10.95 8.34 -13.43
CA GLN A 94 -9.62 7.82 -13.13
C GLN A 94 -9.35 7.74 -11.63
N LEU A 95 -8.43 6.85 -11.27
CA LEU A 95 -7.86 6.76 -9.92
C LEU A 95 -6.42 7.25 -9.94
N HIS A 96 -6.01 7.93 -8.88
CA HIS A 96 -4.64 8.36 -8.67
C HIS A 96 -4.12 7.82 -7.34
N PHE A 97 -2.87 7.38 -7.31
CA PHE A 97 -2.18 6.82 -6.13
C PHE A 97 -0.87 7.56 -5.96
N VAL A 98 -0.82 8.40 -4.92
CA VAL A 98 0.24 9.40 -4.80
C VAL A 98 1.60 8.76 -4.47
N VAL A 99 1.63 7.87 -3.47
CA VAL A 99 2.88 7.23 -3.01
C VAL A 99 3.53 6.41 -4.13
N GLU A 100 2.73 5.70 -4.89
CA GLU A 100 3.22 4.86 -5.99
C GLU A 100 3.38 5.65 -7.30
N ASN A 101 2.99 6.93 -7.31
CA ASN A 101 2.98 7.79 -8.49
C ASN A 101 2.30 7.13 -9.70
N LEU A 102 1.15 6.52 -9.46
CA LEU A 102 0.38 5.78 -10.46
C LEU A 102 -0.98 6.43 -10.71
N SER A 103 -1.44 6.33 -11.94
CA SER A 103 -2.83 6.62 -12.31
C SER A 103 -3.42 5.46 -13.10
N ALA A 104 -4.74 5.26 -12.98
CA ALA A 104 -5.44 4.17 -13.63
C ALA A 104 -6.80 4.63 -14.15
N ARG A 105 -7.08 4.38 -15.42
CA ARG A 105 -8.32 4.76 -16.11
C ARG A 105 -8.89 3.67 -17.03
N ASN A 106 -8.07 2.71 -17.41
CA ASN A 106 -8.41 1.68 -18.37
C ASN A 106 -8.13 0.27 -17.81
N LYS A 107 -8.60 -0.75 -18.49
CA LYS A 107 -8.47 -2.14 -18.08
C LYS A 107 -7.01 -2.58 -17.89
N ASN A 108 -6.10 -2.11 -18.73
CA ASN A 108 -4.68 -2.49 -18.66
C ASN A 108 -4.02 -1.92 -17.41
N ASP A 109 -4.34 -0.67 -17.04
CA ASP A 109 -3.84 -0.04 -15.83
C ASP A 109 -4.27 -0.86 -14.59
N PHE A 110 -5.54 -1.28 -14.53
CA PHE A 110 -6.06 -2.08 -13.42
C PHE A 110 -5.46 -3.49 -13.36
N ILE A 111 -5.12 -4.10 -14.50
CA ILE A 111 -4.37 -5.36 -14.53
C ILE A 111 -2.99 -5.17 -13.90
N ASN A 112 -2.31 -4.05 -14.16
CA ASN A 112 -1.02 -3.77 -13.57
C ASN A 112 -1.13 -3.52 -12.07
N ILE A 113 -2.15 -2.83 -11.59
CA ILE A 113 -2.43 -2.69 -10.15
C ILE A 113 -2.63 -4.06 -9.50
N GLU A 114 -3.40 -4.96 -10.09
CA GLU A 114 -3.60 -6.32 -9.54
C GLU A 114 -2.29 -7.13 -9.48
N LYS A 115 -1.37 -6.93 -10.45
CA LYS A 115 -0.02 -7.52 -10.38
C LYS A 115 0.76 -7.01 -9.16
N ILE A 116 0.67 -5.71 -8.85
CA ILE A 116 1.32 -5.14 -7.66
C ILE A 116 0.73 -5.74 -6.38
N PHE A 117 -0.59 -5.87 -6.28
CA PHE A 117 -1.24 -6.56 -5.15
C PHE A 117 -0.77 -8.01 -5.00
N LEU A 118 -0.64 -8.74 -6.11
CA LEU A 118 -0.15 -10.11 -6.11
C LEU A 118 1.29 -10.19 -5.59
N LEU A 119 2.19 -9.37 -6.13
CA LEU A 119 3.58 -9.31 -5.70
C LEU A 119 3.70 -8.97 -4.21
N LYS A 120 2.93 -8.00 -3.73
CA LYS A 120 2.92 -7.64 -2.30
C LYS A 120 2.44 -8.78 -1.42
N SER A 121 1.39 -9.49 -1.83
CA SER A 121 0.87 -10.64 -1.08
C SER A 121 1.90 -11.78 -0.99
N GLN A 122 2.65 -12.01 -2.05
CA GLN A 122 3.74 -13.00 -2.08
C GLN A 122 4.91 -12.56 -1.19
N SER A 123 5.32 -11.28 -1.25
CA SER A 123 6.35 -10.72 -0.38
C SER A 123 6.02 -10.90 1.10
N LEU A 124 4.78 -10.61 1.51
CA LEU A 124 4.33 -10.80 2.88
C LEU A 124 4.36 -12.28 3.31
N LYS A 125 3.97 -13.21 2.43
CA LYS A 125 4.07 -14.65 2.71
C LYS A 125 5.52 -15.08 2.94
N ILE A 126 6.44 -14.62 2.08
CA ILE A 126 7.88 -14.89 2.21
C ILE A 126 8.43 -14.33 3.53
N GLN A 127 8.11 -13.08 3.86
CA GLN A 127 8.54 -12.45 5.11
C GLN A 127 8.04 -13.23 6.33
N ASN A 128 6.77 -13.65 6.33
CA ASN A 128 6.19 -14.45 7.41
C ASN A 128 6.85 -15.83 7.53
N THR A 129 7.20 -16.46 6.40
CA THR A 129 7.92 -17.73 6.38
C THR A 129 9.34 -17.58 6.93
N LEU A 130 10.07 -16.55 6.50
CA LEU A 130 11.41 -16.25 6.99
C LEU A 130 11.39 -15.93 8.51
N PHE A 131 10.39 -15.20 8.98
CA PHE A 131 10.21 -14.92 10.41
C PHE A 131 9.95 -16.19 11.22
N LYS A 132 9.10 -17.11 10.72
CA LYS A 132 8.87 -18.41 11.34
C LYS A 132 10.15 -19.25 11.38
N LEU A 133 10.91 -19.29 10.29
CA LEU A 133 12.21 -19.99 10.22
C LEU A 133 13.24 -19.38 11.17
N GLY A 134 13.27 -18.06 11.30
CA GLY A 134 14.12 -17.36 12.28
C GLY A 134 13.77 -17.70 13.72
N LYS A 135 12.47 -17.80 14.06
CA LYS A 135 12.03 -18.29 15.37
C LYS A 135 12.43 -19.73 15.63
N LEU A 136 12.30 -20.63 14.64
CA LEU A 136 12.73 -22.03 14.74
C LEU A 136 14.26 -22.11 14.94
N LYS A 137 15.06 -21.30 14.24
CA LYS A 137 16.50 -21.23 14.47
C LYS A 137 16.84 -20.81 15.90
N ASN A 138 16.17 -19.80 16.43
CA ASN A 138 16.36 -19.38 17.83
C ASN A 138 16.00 -20.49 18.82
N TYR A 139 14.94 -21.26 18.56
CA TYR A 139 14.55 -22.42 19.38
C TYR A 139 15.61 -23.52 19.36
N ILE A 140 16.18 -23.81 18.19
CA ILE A 140 17.25 -24.81 18.01
C ILE A 140 18.55 -24.32 18.70
N THR A 141 18.86 -23.02 18.60
CA THR A 141 20.08 -22.43 19.19
C THR A 141 20.03 -22.42 20.72
N ILE A 142 18.83 -22.23 21.32
CA ILE A 142 18.64 -22.29 22.78
C ILE A 142 18.86 -23.73 23.31
N ASN A 143 18.50 -24.74 22.52
CA ASN A 143 18.70 -26.13 22.86
C ASN A 143 20.14 -26.65 22.62
N HIS A 144 20.95 -25.95 21.83
CA HIS A 144 22.36 -26.26 21.59
C HIS A 144 23.30 -25.25 22.27
N LYS A 145 23.28 -25.16 23.60
CA LYS A 145 24.13 -24.30 24.43
C LYS A 145 25.66 -24.59 24.35
N LYS A 146 26.17 -25.19 23.25
CA LYS A 146 27.60 -25.57 23.15
C LYS A 146 28.28 -25.31 21.80
N THR A 147 27.76 -24.45 20.93
CA THR A 147 28.47 -24.16 19.65
C THR A 147 28.71 -22.68 19.46
N SER A 148 29.95 -22.30 19.80
CA SER A 148 30.83 -21.26 19.28
C SER A 148 30.28 -19.90 18.86
N ARG A 149 30.92 -18.84 19.42
CA ARG A 149 30.90 -17.42 19.03
C ARG A 149 30.89 -17.18 17.51
N ASN A 150 31.55 -18.02 16.72
CA ASN A 150 31.60 -17.91 15.24
C ASN A 150 30.26 -18.06 14.52
N TYR A 151 29.24 -18.63 15.13
CA TYR A 151 27.91 -18.75 14.52
C TYR A 151 27.09 -17.46 14.69
N LEU A 152 27.27 -16.74 15.79
CA LEU A 152 26.64 -15.44 16.03
C LEU A 152 27.19 -14.35 15.12
N GLU A 153 28.51 -14.36 14.84
CA GLU A 153 29.12 -13.46 13.86
C GLU A 153 28.62 -13.72 12.43
N ARG A 154 28.49 -14.98 12.02
CA ARG A 154 27.90 -15.32 10.71
C ARG A 154 26.43 -14.91 10.61
N MET A 155 25.64 -15.03 11.65
CA MET A 155 24.24 -14.59 11.68
C MET A 155 24.11 -13.06 11.66
N ASN A 156 24.97 -12.34 12.38
CA ASN A 156 25.01 -10.88 12.31
C ASN A 156 25.44 -10.40 10.92
N ASN A 157 26.42 -11.04 10.28
CA ASN A 157 26.80 -10.75 8.89
C ASN A 157 25.67 -11.07 7.89
N HIS A 158 24.86 -12.11 8.15
CA HIS A 158 23.69 -12.42 7.32
C HIS A 158 22.57 -11.40 7.51
N LYS A 159 22.35 -10.93 8.74
CA LYS A 159 21.39 -9.88 9.07
C LYS A 159 21.80 -8.54 8.47
N VAL A 160 23.07 -8.21 8.52
CA VAL A 160 23.65 -7.03 7.87
C VAL A 160 23.57 -7.14 6.34
N ARG A 161 23.84 -8.34 5.75
CA ARG A 161 23.65 -8.55 4.30
C ARG A 161 22.19 -8.42 3.87
N CYS A 162 21.24 -8.93 4.64
CA CYS A 162 19.81 -8.73 4.36
C CYS A 162 19.41 -7.26 4.50
N MET A 163 19.95 -6.52 5.46
CA MET A 163 19.74 -5.08 5.59
C MET A 163 20.39 -4.29 4.45
N VAL A 164 21.58 -4.69 3.99
CA VAL A 164 22.26 -4.06 2.85
C VAL A 164 21.52 -4.33 1.55
N VAL A 165 21.00 -5.53 1.36
CA VAL A 165 20.15 -5.87 0.20
C VAL A 165 18.83 -5.08 0.28
N ALA A 166 18.20 -4.99 1.45
CA ALA A 166 16.99 -4.18 1.63
C ALA A 166 17.27 -2.67 1.39
N LYS A 167 18.45 -2.16 1.79
CA LYS A 167 18.89 -0.79 1.48
C LYS A 167 19.20 -0.58 -0.01
N LYS A 168 19.77 -1.57 -0.69
CA LYS A 168 20.10 -1.49 -2.13
C LYS A 168 18.86 -1.53 -3.03
N TYR A 169 17.75 -2.08 -2.54
CA TYR A 169 16.44 -2.08 -3.18
C TYR A 169 15.43 -1.14 -2.51
N ARG A 170 15.92 -0.25 -1.64
CA ARG A 170 15.14 0.91 -1.24
C ARG A 170 14.96 1.76 -2.50
N PHE A 171 13.77 1.74 -3.04
CA PHE A 171 13.33 2.85 -3.85
C PHE A 171 13.57 4.12 -3.05
N ASP A 172 14.27 5.11 -3.63
CA ASP A 172 14.43 6.42 -3.03
C ASP A 172 13.04 7.06 -2.87
N TYR A 173 12.47 6.88 -1.68
CA TYR A 173 11.26 7.54 -1.25
C TYR A 173 11.67 8.88 -0.61
N TRP A 174 11.82 9.89 -1.46
CA TRP A 174 11.79 11.31 -1.11
C TRP A 174 10.96 12.11 -2.12
#